data_c8ba770fe5647fdde930fd4d8b0414a5
#
_entry.id   c8ba770fe5647fdde930fd4d8b0414a5
#
_cell.length_a   1.000
_cell.length_b   1.000
_cell.length_c   1.000
_cell.angle_alpha   90.00
_cell.angle_beta   90.00
_cell.angle_gamma   90.00
#
_symmetry.space_group_name_H-M   'P 1'
#
loop_
_entity.id
_entity.type
_entity.pdbx_description
1 polymer ?
#
loop_
_entity_poly.entity_id
_entity_poly.type
_entity_poly.pdbx_seq_one_letter_code
_entity_poly.pdbx_strand_id
1 'polypeptide(L)'
;MAGLLAVAIAIVVLALIGLSMSVRIVQQYEEGVLFRLGRVVGVKKPGLTLIVPFVEVLRRVSMRIVTMPIQSQGIITRDNVSVDVSAVAYYRVVDATKAVVAIENVAAAINQIAQTTLRKVVGQHTLDETLAETDRINVNIREILDVATEDWGVVVTLVELKDIQLPDSMKRAMARQAEAEREKRAKIIAAEGESLAAAALGEASDTMMAHPLALQLRNLQSLVEIGVDKNTTVVFPAPLMSTIQELGAFMARETAAAKAVAASVTSPGGPQAEPNGAHRTEAAT
;
A
#
# COMPACT_ATOMS: atom_id res chain seq x y z
N MET A 1 -26.90 -53.01 66.07
CA MET A 1 -26.04 -53.37 64.89
C MET A 1 -26.50 -52.64 63.58
N ALA A 2 -27.80 -52.82 63.18
CA ALA A 2 -28.29 -52.20 61.94
C ALA A 2 -28.18 -50.64 61.92
N GLY A 3 -28.41 -49.95 63.07
CA GLY A 3 -28.27 -48.44 63.12
C GLY A 3 -26.84 -47.97 63.01
N LEU A 4 -25.86 -48.69 63.55
CA LEU A 4 -24.42 -48.30 63.38
C LEU A 4 -23.95 -48.53 61.94
N LEU A 5 -24.46 -49.54 61.27
CA LEU A 5 -24.16 -49.85 59.89
C LEU A 5 -24.76 -48.80 58.93
N ALA A 6 -25.97 -48.34 59.22
CA ALA A 6 -26.64 -47.27 58.45
C ALA A 6 -25.86 -45.89 58.61
N VAL A 7 -25.41 -45.56 59.81
CA VAL A 7 -24.60 -44.36 60.07
C VAL A 7 -23.25 -44.43 59.36
N ALA A 8 -22.57 -45.59 59.36
CA ALA A 8 -21.34 -45.81 58.65
C ALA A 8 -21.49 -45.64 57.13
N ILE A 9 -22.55 -46.20 56.57
CA ILE A 9 -22.86 -46.05 55.12
C ILE A 9 -23.13 -44.56 54.79
N ALA A 10 -23.88 -43.86 55.60
CA ALA A 10 -24.16 -42.43 55.40
C ALA A 10 -22.87 -41.59 55.43
N ILE A 11 -21.95 -41.86 56.35
CA ILE A 11 -20.66 -41.18 56.42
C ILE A 11 -19.82 -41.47 55.17
N VAL A 12 -19.74 -42.73 54.71
CA VAL A 12 -19.01 -43.09 53.50
C VAL A 12 -19.59 -42.41 52.26
N VAL A 13 -20.93 -42.38 52.12
CA VAL A 13 -21.60 -41.69 51.00
C VAL A 13 -21.30 -40.19 51.05
N LEU A 14 -21.37 -39.59 52.21
CA LEU A 14 -21.09 -38.18 52.39
C LEU A 14 -19.61 -37.84 52.08
N ALA A 15 -18.69 -38.71 52.46
CA ALA A 15 -17.27 -38.59 52.15
C ALA A 15 -17.02 -38.74 50.61
N LEU A 16 -17.68 -39.67 49.97
CA LEU A 16 -17.59 -39.83 48.50
C LEU A 16 -18.15 -38.64 47.74
N ILE A 17 -19.27 -38.09 48.18
CA ILE A 17 -19.83 -36.85 47.62
C ILE A 17 -18.86 -35.70 47.83
N GLY A 18 -18.30 -35.52 49.01
CA GLY A 18 -17.29 -34.52 49.32
C GLY A 18 -16.04 -34.64 48.46
N LEU A 19 -15.54 -35.86 48.25
CA LEU A 19 -14.38 -36.13 47.41
C LEU A 19 -14.69 -35.82 45.93
N SER A 20 -15.88 -36.17 45.44
CA SER A 20 -16.32 -35.83 44.07
C SER A 20 -16.41 -34.33 43.84
N MET A 21 -16.84 -33.57 44.82
CA MET A 21 -16.90 -32.09 44.73
C MET A 21 -15.52 -31.44 44.90
N SER A 22 -14.56 -32.13 45.51
CA SER A 22 -13.20 -31.64 45.78
C SER A 22 -12.31 -31.66 44.55
N VAL A 23 -12.56 -32.54 43.59
CA VAL A 23 -11.72 -32.67 42.40
C VAL A 23 -12.18 -31.69 41.32
N ARG A 24 -11.28 -30.79 40.92
CA ARG A 24 -11.49 -29.83 39.81
C ARG A 24 -10.37 -29.98 38.80
N ILE A 25 -10.71 -29.93 37.54
CA ILE A 25 -9.75 -29.94 36.42
C ILE A 25 -9.60 -28.49 35.93
N VAL A 26 -8.36 -27.98 35.90
CA VAL A 26 -7.99 -26.75 35.27
C VAL A 26 -7.40 -27.05 33.90
N GLN A 27 -7.95 -26.47 32.86
CA GLN A 27 -7.51 -26.74 31.49
C GLN A 27 -6.15 -26.10 31.20
N GLN A 28 -5.43 -26.60 30.18
CA GLN A 28 -4.07 -26.10 29.85
C GLN A 28 -4.02 -24.62 29.49
N TYR A 29 -5.11 -24.07 28.99
CA TYR A 29 -5.22 -22.66 28.61
C TYR A 29 -5.86 -21.78 29.70
N GLU A 30 -6.10 -22.34 30.91
CA GLU A 30 -6.69 -21.64 32.04
C GLU A 30 -5.74 -21.65 33.24
N GLU A 31 -5.78 -20.62 34.02
CA GLU A 31 -5.22 -20.60 35.37
C GLU A 31 -6.34 -20.50 36.40
N GLY A 32 -6.17 -21.20 37.49
CA GLY A 32 -7.13 -21.22 38.58
C GLY A 32 -6.69 -20.34 39.74
N VAL A 33 -7.39 -19.25 40.03
CA VAL A 33 -7.18 -18.43 41.22
C VAL A 33 -7.97 -19.04 42.38
N LEU A 34 -7.25 -19.48 43.40
CA LEU A 34 -7.83 -20.12 44.57
C LEU A 34 -8.13 -19.09 45.66
N PHE A 35 -9.40 -18.99 46.01
CA PHE A 35 -9.88 -18.19 47.13
C PHE A 35 -10.22 -19.12 48.31
N ARG A 36 -9.72 -18.83 49.50
CA ARG A 36 -10.08 -19.48 50.73
C ARG A 36 -10.71 -18.47 51.67
N LEU A 37 -11.98 -18.66 52.02
CA LEU A 37 -12.75 -17.73 52.85
C LEU A 37 -12.64 -16.28 52.35
N GLY A 38 -12.68 -16.07 51.04
CA GLY A 38 -12.60 -14.72 50.45
C GLY A 38 -11.20 -14.15 50.28
N ARG A 39 -10.13 -14.83 50.74
CA ARG A 39 -8.75 -14.38 50.53
C ARG A 39 -8.07 -15.22 49.44
N VAL A 40 -7.28 -14.55 48.61
CA VAL A 40 -6.44 -15.21 47.60
C VAL A 40 -5.34 -15.99 48.30
N VAL A 41 -5.25 -17.28 48.05
CA VAL A 41 -4.21 -18.18 48.56
C VAL A 41 -3.10 -18.40 47.56
N GLY A 42 -3.44 -18.43 46.26
CA GLY A 42 -2.48 -18.63 45.18
C GLY A 42 -3.12 -19.01 43.89
N VAL A 43 -2.27 -19.23 42.87
CA VAL A 43 -2.67 -19.66 41.52
C VAL A 43 -2.39 -21.14 41.36
N LYS A 44 -3.34 -21.86 40.85
CA LYS A 44 -3.22 -23.30 40.50
C LYS A 44 -2.94 -23.45 39.01
N LYS A 45 -1.84 -24.15 38.70
CA LYS A 45 -1.45 -24.50 37.34
C LYS A 45 -2.43 -25.50 36.72
N PRO A 46 -2.46 -25.60 35.38
CA PRO A 46 -3.25 -26.59 34.68
C PRO A 46 -3.02 -28.02 35.18
N GLY A 47 -4.09 -28.76 35.29
CA GLY A 47 -4.07 -30.15 35.78
C GLY A 47 -5.19 -30.44 36.78
N LEU A 48 -5.05 -31.57 37.47
CA LEU A 48 -5.98 -31.98 38.50
C LEU A 48 -5.69 -31.25 39.80
N THR A 49 -6.66 -30.49 40.30
CA THR A 49 -6.54 -29.69 41.50
C THR A 49 -7.58 -30.15 42.53
N LEU A 50 -7.11 -30.40 43.75
CA LEU A 50 -7.97 -30.69 44.90
C LEU A 50 -8.29 -29.35 45.60
N ILE A 51 -9.59 -29.16 45.83
CA ILE A 51 -10.12 -28.02 46.56
C ILE A 51 -10.96 -28.48 47.72
N VAL A 52 -10.99 -27.75 48.81
CA VAL A 52 -11.86 -28.05 49.94
C VAL A 52 -13.24 -27.41 49.67
N PRO A 53 -14.28 -28.27 49.39
CA PRO A 53 -15.61 -27.75 49.10
C PRO A 53 -16.12 -26.89 50.27
N PHE A 54 -16.91 -25.85 49.96
CA PHE A 54 -17.45 -24.83 50.88
C PHE A 54 -16.45 -23.82 51.46
N VAL A 55 -15.16 -24.17 51.59
CA VAL A 55 -14.12 -23.28 52.16
C VAL A 55 -13.34 -22.59 51.03
N GLU A 56 -13.12 -23.33 49.96
CA GLU A 56 -12.32 -22.87 48.84
C GLU A 56 -13.17 -22.72 47.56
N VAL A 57 -12.94 -21.61 46.86
CA VAL A 57 -13.56 -21.30 45.59
C VAL A 57 -12.48 -21.12 44.53
N LEU A 58 -12.55 -21.87 43.45
CA LEU A 58 -11.65 -21.78 42.31
C LEU A 58 -12.28 -20.94 41.21
N ARG A 59 -11.68 -19.78 40.92
CA ARG A 59 -12.03 -18.98 39.76
C ARG A 59 -11.06 -19.28 38.63
N ARG A 60 -11.58 -19.73 37.46
CA ARG A 60 -10.78 -20.04 36.28
C ARG A 60 -10.72 -18.83 35.38
N VAL A 61 -9.53 -18.48 34.93
CA VAL A 61 -9.24 -17.37 34.02
C VAL A 61 -8.57 -17.91 32.78
N SER A 62 -9.08 -17.57 31.60
CA SER A 62 -8.49 -17.97 30.32
C SER A 62 -7.28 -17.09 30.01
N MET A 63 -6.14 -17.73 29.67
CA MET A 63 -4.89 -17.07 29.28
C MET A 63 -4.79 -16.89 27.77
N ARG A 64 -5.82 -17.28 27.01
CA ARG A 64 -5.85 -17.14 25.55
C ARG A 64 -6.04 -15.69 25.15
N ILE A 65 -5.61 -15.40 23.92
CA ILE A 65 -5.91 -14.13 23.29
C ILE A 65 -7.42 -14.04 23.03
N VAL A 66 -7.99 -12.94 23.46
CA VAL A 66 -9.40 -12.62 23.26
C VAL A 66 -9.49 -11.46 22.27
N THR A 67 -10.32 -11.64 21.25
CA THR A 67 -10.65 -10.60 20.27
C THR A 67 -11.84 -9.82 20.79
N MET A 68 -11.69 -8.51 20.91
CA MET A 68 -12.73 -7.62 21.41
C MET A 68 -13.03 -6.54 20.38
N PRO A 69 -14.25 -6.55 19.80
CA PRO A 69 -14.66 -5.46 18.91
C PRO A 69 -14.94 -4.20 19.73
N ILE A 70 -14.38 -3.08 19.28
CA ILE A 70 -14.67 -1.74 19.78
C ILE A 70 -15.75 -1.16 18.86
N GLN A 71 -16.91 -0.86 19.44
CA GLN A 71 -18.05 -0.32 18.70
C GLN A 71 -17.70 1.00 18.03
N SER A 72 -18.35 1.26 16.90
CA SER A 72 -18.20 2.50 16.16
C SER A 72 -18.46 3.72 17.05
N GLN A 73 -17.53 4.67 17.00
CA GLN A 73 -17.57 5.92 17.74
C GLN A 73 -17.58 7.10 16.79
N GLY A 74 -18.58 7.99 16.94
CA GLY A 74 -18.57 9.28 16.26
C GLY A 74 -17.48 10.19 16.87
N ILE A 75 -16.51 10.60 16.06
CA ILE A 75 -15.36 11.39 16.47
C ILE A 75 -15.23 12.58 15.53
N ILE A 76 -14.82 13.73 16.07
CA ILE A 76 -14.47 14.91 15.28
C ILE A 76 -12.94 14.95 15.23
N THR A 77 -12.37 14.89 14.03
CA THR A 77 -10.93 14.97 13.77
C THR A 77 -10.41 16.39 13.97
N ARG A 78 -9.09 16.57 13.98
CA ARG A 78 -8.43 17.87 14.16
C ARG A 78 -8.81 18.88 13.08
N ASP A 79 -9.10 18.43 11.87
CA ASP A 79 -9.57 19.22 10.72
C ASP A 79 -11.10 19.44 10.70
N ASN A 80 -11.76 19.18 11.85
CA ASN A 80 -13.19 19.40 12.06
C ASN A 80 -14.11 18.56 11.16
N VAL A 81 -13.65 17.35 10.81
CA VAL A 81 -14.47 16.37 10.07
C VAL A 81 -15.06 15.37 11.04
N SER A 82 -16.37 15.13 10.95
CA SER A 82 -17.05 14.07 11.72
C SER A 82 -16.86 12.74 11.02
N VAL A 83 -16.33 11.75 11.74
CA VAL A 83 -16.07 10.39 11.24
C VAL A 83 -16.56 9.36 12.26
N ASP A 84 -17.07 8.24 11.76
CA ASP A 84 -17.41 7.10 12.59
C ASP A 84 -16.30 6.05 12.46
N VAL A 85 -15.61 5.79 13.58
CA VAL A 85 -14.46 4.89 13.60
C VAL A 85 -14.74 3.69 14.47
N SER A 86 -14.50 2.49 13.95
CA SER A 86 -14.52 1.22 14.66
C SER A 86 -13.15 0.58 14.69
N ALA A 87 -12.87 -0.22 15.72
CA ALA A 87 -11.59 -0.89 15.88
C ALA A 87 -11.77 -2.28 16.49
N VAL A 88 -10.70 -3.06 16.50
CA VAL A 88 -10.63 -4.36 17.16
C VAL A 88 -9.39 -4.38 18.04
N ALA A 89 -9.55 -4.79 19.29
CA ALA A 89 -8.44 -4.99 20.21
C ALA A 89 -8.25 -6.48 20.51
N TYR A 90 -7.00 -6.91 20.55
CA TYR A 90 -6.59 -8.25 20.95
C TYR A 90 -5.83 -8.16 22.25
N TYR A 91 -6.34 -8.84 23.27
CA TYR A 91 -5.71 -8.83 24.59
C TYR A 91 -5.64 -10.22 25.16
N ARG A 92 -4.76 -10.43 26.10
CA ARG A 92 -4.66 -11.66 26.90
C ARG A 92 -4.38 -11.32 28.35
N VAL A 93 -4.87 -12.17 29.25
CA VAL A 93 -4.51 -12.10 30.66
C VAL A 93 -3.12 -12.72 30.85
N VAL A 94 -2.25 -12.06 31.60
CA VAL A 94 -0.91 -12.53 31.95
C VAL A 94 -0.86 -12.89 33.44
N ASP A 95 -1.56 -12.13 34.29
CA ASP A 95 -1.68 -12.39 35.73
C ASP A 95 -3.15 -12.61 36.08
N ALA A 96 -3.49 -13.87 36.29
CA ALA A 96 -4.86 -14.25 36.64
C ALA A 96 -5.32 -13.67 37.98
N THR A 97 -4.38 -13.48 38.95
CA THR A 97 -4.71 -12.93 40.25
C THR A 97 -5.12 -11.48 40.15
N LYS A 98 -4.31 -10.67 39.48
CA LYS A 98 -4.63 -9.26 39.23
C LYS A 98 -5.93 -9.10 38.47
N ALA A 99 -6.15 -9.90 37.42
CA ALA A 99 -7.35 -9.84 36.59
C ALA A 99 -8.65 -10.17 37.34
N VAL A 100 -8.58 -10.94 38.43
CA VAL A 100 -9.78 -11.27 39.23
C VAL A 100 -9.97 -10.34 40.43
N VAL A 101 -8.86 -9.80 40.99
CA VAL A 101 -8.92 -9.01 42.21
C VAL A 101 -9.05 -7.51 41.90
N ALA A 102 -8.31 -7.02 40.89
CA ALA A 102 -8.26 -5.61 40.59
C ALA A 102 -9.51 -5.10 39.89
N ILE A 103 -10.18 -5.95 39.08
CA ILE A 103 -11.30 -5.53 38.26
C ILE A 103 -12.39 -6.61 38.18
N GLU A 104 -13.65 -6.21 38.18
CA GLU A 104 -14.77 -7.12 38.13
C GLU A 104 -14.95 -7.73 36.73
N ASN A 105 -14.90 -6.90 35.69
CA ASN A 105 -15.07 -7.31 34.32
C ASN A 105 -14.01 -6.68 33.43
N VAL A 106 -12.97 -7.47 33.16
CA VAL A 106 -11.82 -7.07 32.32
C VAL A 106 -12.29 -6.62 30.92
N ALA A 107 -13.16 -7.38 30.26
CA ALA A 107 -13.58 -7.08 28.90
C ALA A 107 -14.36 -5.77 28.83
N ALA A 108 -15.29 -5.54 29.76
CA ALA A 108 -16.07 -4.31 29.76
C ALA A 108 -15.21 -3.07 30.03
N ALA A 109 -14.26 -3.17 30.94
CA ALA A 109 -13.38 -2.07 31.29
C ALA A 109 -12.40 -1.74 30.15
N ILE A 110 -11.77 -2.75 29.54
CA ILE A 110 -10.90 -2.53 28.38
C ILE A 110 -11.70 -1.89 27.23
N ASN A 111 -12.93 -2.34 26.98
CA ASN A 111 -13.79 -1.75 25.94
C ASN A 111 -14.05 -0.26 26.23
N GLN A 112 -14.35 0.10 27.45
CA GLN A 112 -14.62 1.49 27.84
C GLN A 112 -13.37 2.38 27.67
N ILE A 113 -12.19 1.92 28.12
CA ILE A 113 -10.95 2.66 27.94
C ILE A 113 -10.58 2.72 26.44
N ALA A 114 -10.76 1.63 25.71
CA ALA A 114 -10.47 1.60 24.27
C ALA A 114 -11.32 2.61 23.49
N GLN A 115 -12.63 2.72 23.80
CA GLN A 115 -13.49 3.72 23.17
C GLN A 115 -13.03 5.16 23.46
N THR A 116 -12.67 5.45 24.71
CA THR A 116 -12.22 6.79 25.09
C THR A 116 -10.85 7.11 24.51
N THR A 117 -9.94 6.14 24.48
CA THR A 117 -8.60 6.28 23.86
C THR A 117 -8.70 6.46 22.36
N LEU A 118 -9.54 5.66 21.69
CA LEU A 118 -9.81 5.78 20.27
C LEU A 118 -10.27 7.21 19.93
N ARG A 119 -11.26 7.71 20.67
CA ARG A 119 -11.76 9.09 20.47
C ARG A 119 -10.66 10.13 20.68
N LYS A 120 -9.83 9.97 21.72
CA LYS A 120 -8.73 10.89 22.03
C LYS A 120 -7.67 10.89 20.93
N VAL A 121 -7.21 9.73 20.52
CA VAL A 121 -6.10 9.61 19.55
C VAL A 121 -6.57 10.06 18.16
N VAL A 122 -7.70 9.55 17.66
CA VAL A 122 -8.22 9.95 16.33
C VAL A 122 -8.57 11.45 16.30
N GLY A 123 -9.13 12.00 17.39
CA GLY A 123 -9.41 13.43 17.48
C GLY A 123 -8.19 14.35 17.47
N GLN A 124 -6.98 13.83 17.72
CA GLN A 124 -5.71 14.58 17.63
C GLN A 124 -5.10 14.61 16.22
N HIS A 125 -5.54 13.71 15.33
CA HIS A 125 -5.07 13.60 13.96
C HIS A 125 -6.05 14.23 12.97
N THR A 126 -5.54 14.57 11.79
CA THR A 126 -6.39 14.92 10.64
C THR A 126 -6.97 13.66 10.01
N LEU A 127 -8.00 13.83 9.19
CA LEU A 127 -8.57 12.72 8.44
C LEU A 127 -7.53 12.05 7.53
N ASP A 128 -6.75 12.86 6.81
CA ASP A 128 -5.72 12.35 5.90
C ASP A 128 -4.63 11.58 6.66
N GLU A 129 -4.16 12.09 7.81
CA GLU A 129 -3.23 11.37 8.69
C GLU A 129 -3.83 10.06 9.19
N THR A 130 -5.12 10.07 9.57
CA THR A 130 -5.81 8.88 10.09
C THR A 130 -5.94 7.79 9.03
N LEU A 131 -6.11 8.15 7.76
CA LEU A 131 -6.18 7.21 6.64
C LEU A 131 -4.81 6.75 6.14
N ALA A 132 -3.82 7.65 6.12
CA ALA A 132 -2.48 7.37 5.58
C ALA A 132 -1.55 6.71 6.61
N GLU A 133 -1.64 7.08 7.89
CA GLU A 133 -0.75 6.62 8.97
C GLU A 133 -1.47 5.71 9.97
N THR A 134 -2.40 4.88 9.49
CA THR A 134 -3.21 3.98 10.32
C THR A 134 -2.36 3.11 11.25
N ASP A 135 -1.23 2.59 10.78
CA ASP A 135 -0.33 1.75 11.57
C ASP A 135 0.25 2.49 12.77
N ARG A 136 0.63 3.74 12.59
CA ARG A 136 1.16 4.59 13.67
C ARG A 136 0.10 4.86 14.75
N ILE A 137 -1.12 5.10 14.31
CA ILE A 137 -2.26 5.32 15.21
C ILE A 137 -2.58 4.03 15.99
N ASN A 138 -2.56 2.87 15.33
CA ASN A 138 -2.76 1.57 15.96
C ASN A 138 -1.72 1.31 17.07
N VAL A 139 -0.44 1.59 16.80
CA VAL A 139 0.64 1.45 17.80
C VAL A 139 0.41 2.41 18.98
N ASN A 140 0.07 3.66 18.73
CA ASN A 140 -0.18 4.65 19.78
C ASN A 140 -1.37 4.24 20.67
N ILE A 141 -2.48 3.80 20.08
CA ILE A 141 -3.64 3.32 20.84
C ILE A 141 -3.25 2.10 21.69
N ARG A 142 -2.52 1.14 21.09
CA ARG A 142 -2.05 -0.06 21.80
C ARG A 142 -1.19 0.30 23.01
N GLU A 143 -0.22 1.20 22.86
CA GLU A 143 0.66 1.62 23.96
C GLU A 143 -0.12 2.28 25.11
N ILE A 144 -1.06 3.16 24.81
CA ILE A 144 -1.89 3.80 25.83
C ILE A 144 -2.76 2.76 26.55
N LEU A 145 -3.34 1.81 25.82
CA LEU A 145 -4.16 0.74 26.41
C LEU A 145 -3.32 -0.21 27.25
N ASP A 146 -2.14 -0.60 26.78
CA ASP A 146 -1.24 -1.52 27.47
C ASP A 146 -0.82 -0.96 28.85
N VAL A 147 -0.40 0.31 28.88
CA VAL A 147 -0.09 1.01 30.13
C VAL A 147 -1.32 1.08 31.06
N ALA A 148 -2.51 1.36 30.54
CA ALA A 148 -3.72 1.46 31.34
C ALA A 148 -4.19 0.10 31.91
N THR A 149 -3.84 -1.02 31.26
CA THR A 149 -4.27 -2.37 31.66
C THR A 149 -3.21 -3.16 32.42
N GLU A 150 -2.00 -2.65 32.57
CA GLU A 150 -0.87 -3.29 33.25
C GLU A 150 -1.20 -3.64 34.71
N ASP A 151 -1.84 -2.73 35.43
CA ASP A 151 -2.26 -2.93 36.82
C ASP A 151 -3.30 -4.05 36.97
N TRP A 152 -4.02 -4.38 35.90
CA TRP A 152 -5.01 -5.46 35.88
C TRP A 152 -4.42 -6.81 35.48
N GLY A 153 -3.11 -6.86 35.19
CA GLY A 153 -2.44 -8.07 34.72
C GLY A 153 -2.88 -8.52 33.32
N VAL A 154 -3.25 -7.56 32.48
CA VAL A 154 -3.69 -7.78 31.09
C VAL A 154 -2.72 -7.07 30.15
N VAL A 155 -2.36 -7.74 29.06
CA VAL A 155 -1.51 -7.19 28.01
C VAL A 155 -2.34 -7.07 26.73
N VAL A 156 -2.33 -5.87 26.15
CA VAL A 156 -2.93 -5.59 24.86
C VAL A 156 -1.91 -5.90 23.77
N THR A 157 -2.14 -6.99 23.05
CA THR A 157 -1.20 -7.50 22.04
C THR A 157 -1.21 -6.65 20.77
N LEU A 158 -2.43 -6.31 20.30
CA LEU A 158 -2.63 -5.63 19.02
C LEU A 158 -3.92 -4.82 19.08
N VAL A 159 -3.92 -3.67 18.43
CA VAL A 159 -5.12 -2.88 18.17
C VAL A 159 -5.11 -2.51 16.69
N GLU A 160 -6.22 -2.68 16.02
CA GLU A 160 -6.37 -2.36 14.61
C GLU A 160 -7.65 -1.55 14.38
N LEU A 161 -7.52 -0.46 13.67
CA LEU A 161 -8.66 0.26 13.11
C LEU A 161 -9.29 -0.61 12.03
N LYS A 162 -10.59 -0.87 12.16
CA LYS A 162 -11.31 -1.75 11.25
C LYS A 162 -11.96 -0.97 10.10
N ASP A 163 -12.68 0.09 10.43
CA ASP A 163 -13.47 0.85 9.47
C ASP A 163 -13.54 2.32 9.90
N ILE A 164 -13.38 3.21 8.93
CA ILE A 164 -13.50 4.66 9.10
C ILE A 164 -14.58 5.13 8.13
N GLN A 165 -15.77 5.40 8.65
CA GLN A 165 -16.92 5.82 7.87
C GLN A 165 -17.01 7.34 7.83
N LEU A 166 -17.08 7.87 6.62
CA LEU A 166 -17.21 9.29 6.34
C LEU A 166 -18.64 9.63 5.94
N PRO A 167 -19.14 10.81 6.25
CA PRO A 167 -20.39 11.32 5.69
C PRO A 167 -20.35 11.33 4.15
N ASP A 168 -21.49 11.06 3.51
CA ASP A 168 -21.57 10.94 2.04
C ASP A 168 -21.18 12.24 1.30
N SER A 169 -21.42 13.38 1.91
CA SER A 169 -20.97 14.68 1.38
C SER A 169 -19.45 14.76 1.27
N MET A 170 -18.75 14.24 2.30
CA MET A 170 -17.29 14.25 2.38
C MET A 170 -16.68 13.20 1.44
N LYS A 171 -17.26 11.99 1.37
CA LYS A 171 -16.87 10.98 0.39
C LYS A 171 -16.87 11.53 -1.04
N ARG A 172 -17.94 12.29 -1.40
CA ARG A 172 -18.03 12.92 -2.72
C ARG A 172 -17.02 14.04 -2.93
N ALA A 173 -16.72 14.81 -1.89
CA ALA A 173 -15.69 15.87 -1.97
C ALA A 173 -14.29 15.27 -2.15
N MET A 174 -13.93 14.27 -1.37
CA MET A 174 -12.64 13.55 -1.47
C MET A 174 -12.50 12.82 -2.82
N ALA A 175 -13.57 12.21 -3.31
CA ALA A 175 -13.56 11.57 -4.64
C ALA A 175 -13.22 12.58 -5.74
N ARG A 176 -13.85 13.76 -5.73
CA ARG A 176 -13.54 14.84 -6.69
C ARG A 176 -12.12 15.37 -6.54
N GLN A 177 -11.63 15.52 -5.31
CA GLN A 177 -10.26 15.94 -5.05
C GLN A 177 -9.25 14.91 -5.57
N ALA A 178 -9.48 13.63 -5.28
CA ALA A 178 -8.63 12.53 -5.75
C ALA A 178 -8.63 12.43 -7.29
N GLU A 179 -9.80 12.64 -7.93
CA GLU A 179 -9.91 12.68 -9.39
C GLU A 179 -9.11 13.85 -9.99
N ALA A 180 -9.25 15.04 -9.44
CA ALA A 180 -8.49 16.23 -9.88
C ALA A 180 -6.98 16.04 -9.68
N GLU A 181 -6.56 15.43 -8.57
CA GLU A 181 -5.14 15.16 -8.32
C GLU A 181 -4.58 14.10 -9.28
N ARG A 182 -5.35 13.05 -9.57
CA ARG A 182 -4.98 12.05 -10.58
C ARG A 182 -4.88 12.67 -11.97
N GLU A 183 -5.83 13.51 -12.35
CA GLU A 183 -5.82 14.23 -13.62
C GLU A 183 -4.60 15.16 -13.72
N LYS A 184 -4.31 15.95 -12.66
CA LYS A 184 -3.10 16.76 -12.58
C LYS A 184 -1.84 15.92 -12.77
N ARG A 185 -1.71 14.81 -12.04
CA ARG A 185 -0.56 13.90 -12.13
C ARG A 185 -0.44 13.28 -13.52
N ALA A 186 -1.55 12.85 -14.11
CA ALA A 186 -1.58 12.31 -15.47
C ALA A 186 -1.10 13.35 -16.50
N LYS A 187 -1.53 14.63 -16.38
CA LYS A 187 -1.07 15.73 -17.25
C LYS A 187 0.43 16.01 -17.10
N ILE A 188 0.96 15.94 -15.85
CA ILE A 188 2.41 16.14 -15.61
C ILE A 188 3.19 15.00 -16.27
N ILE A 189 2.79 13.75 -16.03
CA ILE A 189 3.44 12.55 -16.60
C ILE A 189 3.37 12.60 -18.15
N ALA A 190 2.22 12.98 -18.72
CA ALA A 190 2.08 13.13 -20.16
C ALA A 190 3.02 14.20 -20.72
N ALA A 191 3.10 15.37 -20.07
CA ALA A 191 3.99 16.46 -20.49
C ALA A 191 5.48 16.09 -20.35
N GLU A 192 5.86 15.40 -19.28
CA GLU A 192 7.21 14.87 -19.11
C GLU A 192 7.53 13.82 -20.19
N GLY A 193 6.60 12.91 -20.47
CA GLY A 193 6.73 11.92 -21.53
C GLY A 193 6.87 12.57 -22.91
N GLU A 194 6.07 13.59 -23.20
CA GLU A 194 6.15 14.35 -24.45
C GLU A 194 7.48 15.10 -24.59
N SER A 195 7.96 15.69 -23.49
CA SER A 195 9.27 16.36 -23.46
C SER A 195 10.42 15.38 -23.71
N LEU A 196 10.40 14.21 -23.07
CA LEU A 196 11.41 13.16 -23.30
C LEU A 196 11.32 12.60 -24.73
N ALA A 197 10.12 12.38 -25.22
CA ALA A 197 9.90 11.93 -26.60
C ALA A 197 10.39 12.97 -27.61
N ALA A 198 10.12 14.26 -27.38
CA ALA A 198 10.59 15.35 -28.26
C ALA A 198 12.13 15.44 -28.30
N ALA A 199 12.79 15.27 -27.13
CA ALA A 199 14.25 15.22 -27.08
C ALA A 199 14.82 14.02 -27.86
N ALA A 200 14.26 12.83 -27.66
CA ALA A 200 14.67 11.63 -28.39
C ALA A 200 14.40 11.72 -29.89
N LEU A 201 13.28 12.33 -30.29
CA LEU A 201 12.96 12.61 -31.69
C LEU A 201 13.93 13.64 -32.30
N GLY A 202 14.37 14.65 -31.52
CA GLY A 202 15.38 15.60 -31.93
C GLY A 202 16.72 14.91 -32.24
N GLU A 203 17.22 14.10 -31.30
CA GLU A 203 18.46 13.32 -31.50
C GLU A 203 18.35 12.35 -32.69
N ALA A 204 17.20 11.66 -32.81
CA ALA A 204 16.94 10.78 -33.95
C ALA A 204 16.90 11.55 -35.27
N SER A 205 16.31 12.77 -35.28
CA SER A 205 16.25 13.64 -36.46
C SER A 205 17.66 14.08 -36.90
N ASP A 206 18.51 14.49 -35.96
CA ASP A 206 19.90 14.88 -36.26
C ASP A 206 20.68 13.73 -36.87
N THR A 207 20.51 12.53 -36.32
CA THR A 207 21.14 11.29 -36.85
C THR A 207 20.63 10.95 -38.25
N MET A 208 19.31 11.11 -38.51
CA MET A 208 18.71 10.85 -39.83
C MET A 208 19.09 11.91 -40.84
N MET A 209 19.29 13.17 -40.46
CA MET A 209 19.75 14.23 -41.37
C MET A 209 21.18 13.98 -41.85
N ALA A 210 22.03 13.36 -41.03
CA ALA A 210 23.37 12.92 -41.45
C ALA A 210 23.33 11.80 -42.47
N HIS A 211 22.22 11.04 -42.59
CA HIS A 211 22.06 9.90 -43.47
C HIS A 211 20.75 9.97 -44.30
N PRO A 212 20.72 10.66 -45.43
CA PRO A 212 19.48 10.92 -46.21
C PRO A 212 18.70 9.68 -46.59
N LEU A 213 19.38 8.54 -46.80
CA LEU A 213 18.73 7.25 -47.10
C LEU A 213 17.92 6.71 -45.90
N ALA A 214 18.36 6.98 -44.65
CA ALA A 214 17.65 6.56 -43.46
C ALA A 214 16.28 7.27 -43.33
N LEU A 215 16.19 8.53 -43.73
CA LEU A 215 14.98 9.33 -43.75
C LEU A 215 13.94 8.76 -44.75
N GLN A 216 14.40 8.32 -45.92
CA GLN A 216 13.53 7.67 -46.91
C GLN A 216 12.98 6.32 -46.44
N LEU A 217 13.84 5.50 -45.80
CA LEU A 217 13.44 4.21 -45.22
C LEU A 217 12.43 4.44 -44.07
N ARG A 218 12.63 5.45 -43.23
CA ARG A 218 11.68 5.81 -42.16
C ARG A 218 10.32 6.24 -42.69
N ASN A 219 10.30 7.04 -43.76
CA ASN A 219 9.06 7.42 -44.43
C ASN A 219 8.30 6.21 -45.00
N LEU A 220 9.02 5.27 -45.61
CA LEU A 220 8.41 4.02 -46.10
C LEU A 220 7.89 3.15 -44.96
N GLN A 221 8.62 3.08 -43.83
CA GLN A 221 8.21 2.34 -42.64
C GLN A 221 6.93 2.94 -42.02
N SER A 222 6.84 4.28 -41.90
CA SER A 222 5.65 4.97 -41.41
C SER A 222 4.43 4.73 -42.35
N LEU A 223 4.64 4.65 -43.66
CA LEU A 223 3.59 4.31 -44.61
C LEU A 223 3.08 2.88 -44.43
N VAL A 224 3.99 1.93 -44.17
CA VAL A 224 3.62 0.53 -43.90
C VAL A 224 2.82 0.45 -42.60
N GLU A 225 3.24 1.20 -41.56
CA GLU A 225 2.58 1.24 -40.25
C GLU A 225 1.14 1.79 -40.33
N ILE A 226 0.93 2.87 -41.12
CA ILE A 226 -0.41 3.42 -41.42
C ILE A 226 -1.25 2.42 -42.23
N GLY A 227 -0.60 1.64 -43.14
CA GLY A 227 -1.29 0.67 -43.99
C GLY A 227 -1.78 -0.59 -43.27
N VAL A 228 -1.21 -0.94 -42.11
CA VAL A 228 -1.59 -2.12 -41.32
C VAL A 228 -2.99 -2.00 -40.72
N ASP A 229 -3.43 -0.79 -40.39
CA ASP A 229 -4.70 -0.52 -39.72
C ASP A 229 -5.93 -0.46 -40.63
N LYS A 230 -5.88 -1.02 -41.83
CA LYS A 230 -7.02 -1.12 -42.78
C LYS A 230 -7.66 0.21 -43.20
N ASN A 231 -7.00 1.34 -43.01
CA ASN A 231 -7.47 2.63 -43.53
C ASN A 231 -7.09 2.79 -45.00
N THR A 232 -8.07 2.88 -45.88
CA THR A 232 -7.89 3.00 -47.32
C THR A 232 -7.59 4.42 -47.82
N THR A 233 -7.53 5.41 -46.94
CA THR A 233 -7.27 6.81 -47.32
C THR A 233 -6.00 7.30 -46.62
N VAL A 234 -4.91 7.41 -47.40
CA VAL A 234 -3.64 8.01 -46.91
C VAL A 234 -3.61 9.45 -47.38
N VAL A 235 -3.67 10.39 -46.44
CA VAL A 235 -3.52 11.82 -46.72
C VAL A 235 -2.04 12.19 -46.57
N PHE A 236 -1.38 12.45 -47.71
CA PHE A 236 0.00 12.94 -47.69
C PHE A 236 0.03 14.43 -47.31
N PRO A 237 0.71 14.85 -46.26
CA PRO A 237 0.91 16.26 -45.96
C PRO A 237 1.74 16.95 -47.07
N ALA A 238 1.37 18.15 -47.46
CA ALA A 238 1.95 18.94 -48.54
C ALA A 238 3.51 19.03 -48.60
N PRO A 239 4.29 18.95 -47.52
CA PRO A 239 5.75 18.96 -47.58
C PRO A 239 6.38 17.74 -48.27
N LEU A 240 5.66 16.62 -48.40
CA LEU A 240 6.18 15.44 -49.11
C LEU A 240 6.15 15.61 -50.66
N MET A 241 5.30 16.48 -51.15
CA MET A 241 5.25 16.78 -52.59
C MET A 241 6.44 17.60 -53.06
N SER A 242 7.01 18.48 -52.22
CA SER A 242 8.23 19.24 -52.51
C SER A 242 9.47 18.33 -52.57
N THR A 243 9.56 17.35 -51.67
CA THR A 243 10.67 16.35 -51.68
C THR A 243 10.65 15.47 -52.90
N ILE A 244 9.47 15.10 -53.38
CA ILE A 244 9.32 14.30 -54.61
C ILE A 244 9.70 15.14 -55.85
N GLN A 245 9.39 16.46 -55.84
CA GLN A 245 9.80 17.37 -56.91
C GLN A 245 11.31 17.63 -56.90
N GLU A 246 11.94 17.77 -55.70
CA GLU A 246 13.39 17.90 -55.58
C GLU A 246 14.13 16.63 -56.00
N LEU A 247 13.60 15.45 -55.67
CA LEU A 247 14.13 14.18 -56.17
C LEU A 247 14.02 14.07 -57.70
N GLY A 248 12.91 14.51 -58.29
CA GLY A 248 12.76 14.60 -59.71
C GLY A 248 13.75 15.54 -60.37
N ALA A 249 13.98 16.68 -59.77
CA ALA A 249 14.96 17.68 -60.23
C ALA A 249 16.43 17.19 -60.07
N PHE A 250 16.72 16.43 -59.02
CA PHE A 250 18.02 15.79 -58.82
C PHE A 250 18.29 14.71 -59.89
N MET A 251 17.35 13.81 -60.11
CA MET A 251 17.44 12.78 -61.18
C MET A 251 17.58 13.42 -62.58
N ALA A 252 16.90 14.51 -62.84
CA ALA A 252 17.02 15.27 -64.09
C ALA A 252 18.42 15.89 -64.26
N ARG A 253 19.03 16.43 -63.18
CA ARG A 253 20.40 16.94 -63.18
C ARG A 253 21.45 15.84 -63.40
N GLU A 254 21.28 14.69 -62.77
CA GLU A 254 22.19 13.55 -62.90
C GLU A 254 22.15 12.96 -64.30
N THR A 255 20.97 12.86 -64.88
CA THR A 255 20.81 12.40 -66.28
C THR A 255 21.35 13.43 -67.27
N ALA A 256 21.25 14.75 -66.99
CA ALA A 256 21.84 15.79 -67.80
C ALA A 256 23.39 15.81 -67.71
N ALA A 257 23.94 15.59 -66.51
CA ALA A 257 25.35 15.46 -66.29
C ALA A 257 25.96 14.23 -66.98
N ALA A 258 25.26 13.08 -66.88
CA ALA A 258 25.64 11.84 -67.58
C ALA A 258 25.63 12.01 -69.13
N LYS A 259 24.65 12.76 -69.66
CA LYS A 259 24.60 13.11 -71.07
C LYS A 259 25.73 14.08 -71.50
N ALA A 260 26.06 15.05 -70.64
CA ALA A 260 27.19 15.96 -70.90
C ALA A 260 28.55 15.25 -70.93
N VAL A 261 28.77 14.30 -69.98
CA VAL A 261 29.96 13.44 -69.97
C VAL A 261 30.00 12.56 -71.22
N ALA A 262 28.89 11.95 -71.61
CA ALA A 262 28.83 11.17 -72.84
C ALA A 262 29.11 11.98 -74.10
N ALA A 263 28.67 13.25 -74.15
CA ALA A 263 28.93 14.17 -75.28
C ALA A 263 30.41 14.61 -75.30
N SER A 264 31.10 14.75 -74.19
CA SER A 264 32.51 15.07 -74.11
C SER A 264 33.46 13.98 -74.54
N VAL A 265 32.99 12.70 -74.48
CA VAL A 265 33.74 11.50 -74.91
C VAL A 265 33.66 11.25 -76.45
N THR A 266 32.73 11.90 -77.10
CA THR A 266 32.47 11.67 -78.56
C THR A 266 33.01 12.77 -79.47
N SER A 267 33.85 13.72 -79.02
CA SER A 267 34.48 14.74 -79.87
C SER A 267 35.98 14.36 -80.14
N PRO A 268 36.33 13.94 -81.39
CA PRO A 268 37.76 13.75 -81.75
C PRO A 268 38.28 15.00 -82.42
N GLY A 269 39.33 15.58 -81.95
CA GLY A 269 40.08 16.58 -82.68
C GLY A 269 40.88 17.48 -81.83
N GLY A 270 42.11 17.25 -81.62
CA GLY A 270 43.36 17.66 -82.20
C GLY A 270 43.98 18.90 -81.58
N PRO A 271 45.28 18.90 -81.30
CA PRO A 271 45.94 19.91 -80.43
C PRO A 271 46.51 21.04 -81.26
N GLN A 272 46.56 22.24 -80.72
CA GLN A 272 47.52 23.25 -81.15
C GLN A 272 48.09 24.01 -79.98
N ALA A 273 49.41 24.15 -80.09
CA ALA A 273 50.43 24.65 -79.20
C ALA A 273 50.38 26.18 -79.08
N GLU A 274 50.79 26.65 -77.89
CA GLU A 274 51.74 27.69 -77.51
C GLU A 274 51.71 29.09 -78.22
N PRO A 275 52.39 30.15 -77.70
CA PRO A 275 53.09 30.29 -76.41
C PRO A 275 52.95 31.73 -75.75
N ASN A 276 53.46 31.82 -74.55
CA ASN A 276 54.36 32.90 -74.05
C ASN A 276 53.80 34.26 -73.61
N GLY A 277 54.27 34.68 -72.47
CA GLY A 277 54.47 36.07 -72.07
C GLY A 277 54.00 36.42 -70.65
N ALA A 278 54.85 36.17 -69.74
CA ALA A 278 55.63 37.14 -69.00
C ALA A 278 54.91 38.20 -68.11
N HIS A 279 55.42 38.16 -66.92
CA HIS A 279 55.64 39.29 -66.01
C HIS A 279 54.52 39.72 -65.02
N ARG A 280 54.93 39.58 -63.83
CA ARG A 280 55.39 40.50 -62.77
C ARG A 280 54.29 41.05 -61.84
N THR A 281 54.51 40.68 -60.62
CA THR A 281 54.96 41.44 -59.42
C THR A 281 53.85 42.11 -58.58
N GLU A 282 54.06 41.81 -57.34
CA GLU A 282 53.95 42.70 -56.11
C GLU A 282 52.55 42.87 -55.58
N ALA A 283 52.36 42.57 -54.41
CA ALA A 283 52.81 42.85 -53.06
C ALA A 283 51.69 43.56 -52.28
N ALA A 284 51.55 43.05 -51.11
CA ALA A 284 51.26 43.73 -49.82
C ALA A 284 50.00 44.56 -49.68
N THR A 285 49.15 44.23 -48.84
CA THR A 285 49.11 44.58 -47.39
C THR A 285 48.03 43.72 -46.73
#